data_8790a13152c072e1d3835a0a495bf698
#
_entry.id   8790a13152c072e1d3835a0a495bf698
#
_cell.length_a   1.000
_cell.length_b   1.000
_cell.length_c   1.000
_cell.angle_alpha   90.00
_cell.angle_beta   90.00
_cell.angle_gamma   90.00
#
_symmetry.space_group_name_H-M   'P 1'
#
loop_
_entity.id
_entity.type
_entity.pdbx_description
1 polymer ?
#
loop_
_entity_poly.entity_id
_entity_poly.type
_entity_poly.pdbx_seq_one_letter_code
_entity_poly.pdbx_strand_id
1 'polypeptide(L)'
;MPTDSPLTSADAQDPTDVKRVGRAYHQRRNVRFIVDSTSDYAPGVTDALGVEVIPFTYMTPEGEQVDDLWATSDPHEFYEAMRKNPTVHYTTSAVTPGRYYEAFERAALDGMPTVYIGLSGGLSSSIDSARQAQEMIKERYPGFELYVLDTTCDSAAGELLAIEMVHQASLGLSAEGLYAWACDARYFVHGYFTLDSFDSLAAGGRIPPAAANVGSKLDIKPELSYDLTGALTLRGMCRGRKKALKAIIQDFRDNYAHDASLPLAIVSTDAEKDADWLEREVRKEEGCEDVTIIRSQVSPILGSHVGPGMVALCFWGTDRREKLSLTDRIARKVRKGRQPS
;
A
#
# COMPACT_ATOMS: atom_id res chain seq x y z
N MET A 1 -31.85 -15.49 -24.45
CA MET A 1 -30.37 -15.64 -24.59
C MET A 1 -29.82 -14.28 -24.97
N PRO A 2 -29.09 -13.56 -24.12
CA PRO A 2 -28.33 -12.39 -24.51
C PRO A 2 -27.02 -12.88 -25.11
N THR A 3 -26.71 -12.39 -26.29
CA THR A 3 -25.49 -12.66 -27.05
C THR A 3 -24.32 -11.89 -26.40
N ASP A 4 -23.34 -12.62 -25.90
CA ASP A 4 -22.04 -12.07 -25.52
C ASP A 4 -21.37 -11.51 -26.78
N SER A 5 -21.28 -10.18 -26.88
CA SER A 5 -20.39 -9.53 -27.81
C SER A 5 -18.96 -9.55 -27.21
N PRO A 6 -17.93 -9.92 -27.98
CA PRO A 6 -16.58 -9.84 -27.50
C PRO A 6 -16.20 -8.38 -27.23
N LEU A 7 -15.63 -8.12 -26.04
CA LEU A 7 -15.10 -6.82 -25.65
C LEU A 7 -14.07 -6.34 -26.70
N THR A 8 -14.23 -5.13 -27.18
CA THR A 8 -13.30 -4.52 -28.13
C THR A 8 -12.01 -4.09 -27.40
N SER A 9 -10.90 -4.01 -28.12
CA SER A 9 -9.58 -3.65 -27.56
C SER A 9 -9.50 -2.26 -26.91
N ALA A 10 -10.54 -1.43 -27.04
CA ALA A 10 -10.70 -0.15 -26.34
C ALA A 10 -11.21 -0.32 -24.91
N ASP A 11 -11.92 -1.41 -24.60
CA ASP A 11 -12.44 -1.70 -23.25
C ASP A 11 -11.37 -2.28 -22.31
N ALA A 12 -10.21 -2.68 -22.88
CA ALA A 12 -9.08 -3.24 -22.12
C ALA A 12 -8.13 -2.18 -21.52
N GLN A 13 -8.43 -0.89 -21.70
CA GLN A 13 -7.55 0.23 -21.30
C GLN A 13 -8.09 1.10 -20.18
N ASP A 14 -9.21 0.75 -19.53
CA ASP A 14 -9.62 1.39 -18.29
C ASP A 14 -8.77 0.81 -17.15
N PRO A 15 -7.77 1.56 -16.61
CA PRO A 15 -6.91 1.08 -15.54
C PRO A 15 -7.69 0.82 -14.23
N THR A 16 -8.95 1.20 -14.22
CA THR A 16 -9.90 1.04 -13.13
C THR A 16 -11.05 0.11 -13.51
N ASP A 17 -10.80 -1.03 -14.14
CA ASP A 17 -11.90 -1.99 -14.27
C ASP A 17 -12.31 -2.51 -12.87
N VAL A 18 -12.92 -1.56 -12.14
CA VAL A 18 -13.52 -1.72 -10.83
C VAL A 18 -14.46 -2.92 -10.81
N LYS A 19 -15.06 -3.30 -11.96
CA LYS A 19 -15.88 -4.49 -12.07
C LYS A 19 -15.08 -5.79 -11.99
N ARG A 20 -13.82 -5.80 -12.41
CA ARG A 20 -12.91 -6.95 -12.24
C ARG A 20 -12.33 -7.02 -10.83
N VAL A 21 -11.99 -5.87 -10.25
CA VAL A 21 -11.61 -5.78 -8.84
C VAL A 21 -12.81 -6.14 -7.95
N GLY A 22 -14.03 -5.93 -8.42
CA GLY A 22 -15.28 -5.85 -7.71
C GLY A 22 -16.07 -7.12 -7.51
N ARG A 23 -15.53 -8.31 -7.46
CA ARG A 23 -16.29 -9.48 -6.98
C ARG A 23 -16.83 -9.29 -5.55
N ALA A 24 -16.25 -8.36 -4.77
CA ALA A 24 -16.61 -8.10 -3.39
C ALA A 24 -17.77 -7.11 -3.17
N TYR A 25 -18.22 -6.39 -4.19
CA TYR A 25 -18.96 -5.13 -3.99
C TYR A 25 -20.46 -5.23 -3.74
N HIS A 26 -21.10 -6.33 -4.08
CA HIS A 26 -22.56 -6.40 -4.11
C HIS A 26 -23.21 -7.16 -2.96
N GLN A 27 -22.42 -7.67 -1.99
CA GLN A 27 -22.99 -8.39 -0.85
C GLN A 27 -23.09 -7.51 0.39
N ARG A 28 -24.15 -7.68 1.19
CA ARG A 28 -24.29 -7.04 2.50
C ARG A 28 -23.13 -7.50 3.37
N ARG A 29 -22.29 -6.55 3.76
CA ARG A 29 -21.22 -6.77 4.73
C ARG A 29 -21.71 -6.44 6.12
N ASN A 30 -21.26 -7.23 7.08
CA ASN A 30 -21.49 -6.98 8.51
C ASN A 30 -20.26 -6.34 9.18
N VAL A 31 -19.34 -5.80 8.38
CA VAL A 31 -18.09 -5.17 8.84
C VAL A 31 -17.88 -3.87 8.08
N ARG A 32 -17.61 -2.80 8.81
CA ARG A 32 -17.14 -1.52 8.27
C ARG A 32 -15.62 -1.56 8.10
N PHE A 33 -15.16 -0.98 7.02
CA PHE A 33 -13.74 -0.76 6.79
C PHE A 33 -13.43 0.73 6.80
N ILE A 34 -12.38 1.09 7.54
CA ILE A 34 -11.77 2.41 7.52
C ILE A 34 -10.33 2.21 7.07
N VAL A 35 -9.89 3.04 6.11
CA VAL A 35 -8.53 3.00 5.55
C VAL A 35 -7.90 4.37 5.65
N ASP A 36 -6.61 4.49 5.44
CA ASP A 36 -5.98 5.79 5.24
C ASP A 36 -5.63 6.05 3.76
N SER A 37 -5.27 7.28 3.43
CA SER A 37 -4.97 7.69 2.05
C SER A 37 -3.63 7.16 1.52
N THR A 38 -2.78 6.57 2.38
CA THR A 38 -1.42 6.15 1.99
C THR A 38 -1.34 4.83 1.24
N SER A 39 -2.48 4.18 0.97
CA SER A 39 -2.52 2.97 0.15
C SER A 39 -2.65 3.26 -1.35
N ASP A 40 -2.55 4.54 -1.76
CA ASP A 40 -2.50 4.99 -3.16
C ASP A 40 -3.61 4.41 -4.05
N TYR A 41 -4.84 4.35 -3.48
CA TYR A 41 -5.99 3.77 -4.16
C TYR A 41 -6.19 4.36 -5.55
N ALA A 42 -6.36 3.49 -6.54
CA ALA A 42 -6.74 3.93 -7.86
C ALA A 42 -8.12 4.64 -7.83
N PRO A 43 -8.37 5.61 -8.73
CA PRO A 43 -9.63 6.33 -8.76
C PRO A 43 -10.86 5.41 -8.78
N GLY A 44 -11.81 5.67 -7.89
CA GLY A 44 -13.05 4.91 -7.76
C GLY A 44 -12.96 3.59 -6.99
N VAL A 45 -11.77 3.14 -6.60
CA VAL A 45 -11.61 1.89 -5.84
C VAL A 45 -12.20 2.02 -4.44
N THR A 46 -11.94 3.12 -3.73
CA THR A 46 -12.47 3.35 -2.37
C THR A 46 -14.00 3.35 -2.35
N ASP A 47 -14.63 4.01 -3.33
CA ASP A 47 -16.09 4.03 -3.48
C ASP A 47 -16.63 2.64 -3.77
N ALA A 48 -15.98 1.94 -4.68
CA ALA A 48 -16.38 0.59 -5.04
C ALA A 48 -16.21 -0.38 -3.86
N LEU A 49 -15.15 -0.26 -3.07
CA LEU A 49 -14.95 -1.01 -1.83
C LEU A 49 -15.95 -0.57 -0.74
N GLY A 50 -16.53 0.62 -0.84
CA GLY A 50 -17.36 1.21 0.20
C GLY A 50 -16.62 1.35 1.52
N VAL A 51 -15.40 1.87 1.46
CA VAL A 51 -14.53 2.12 2.63
C VAL A 51 -14.51 3.60 2.97
N GLU A 52 -14.37 3.92 4.26
CA GLU A 52 -14.16 5.30 4.71
C GLU A 52 -12.65 5.60 4.72
N VAL A 53 -12.24 6.73 4.12
CA VAL A 53 -10.84 7.14 4.04
C VAL A 53 -10.53 8.18 5.11
N ILE A 54 -9.50 7.94 5.93
CA ILE A 54 -8.90 8.96 6.81
C ILE A 54 -7.74 9.60 6.04
N PRO A 55 -7.85 10.87 5.64
CA PRO A 55 -6.81 11.53 4.88
C PRO A 55 -5.62 11.91 5.77
N PHE A 56 -4.42 11.73 5.25
CA PHE A 56 -3.20 12.32 5.77
C PHE A 56 -3.05 13.77 5.30
N THR A 57 -2.10 14.50 5.88
CA THR A 57 -1.76 15.86 5.45
C THR A 57 -0.27 15.96 5.10
N TYR A 58 0.02 16.87 4.18
CA TYR A 58 1.38 17.18 3.76
C TYR A 58 1.57 18.69 3.65
N MET A 59 2.81 19.12 3.78
CA MET A 59 3.18 20.52 3.72
C MET A 59 3.87 20.82 2.39
N THR A 60 3.34 21.80 1.69
CA THR A 60 3.94 22.40 0.48
C THR A 60 4.48 23.79 0.81
N PRO A 61 5.22 24.46 -0.09
CA PRO A 61 5.58 25.87 0.08
C PRO A 61 4.38 26.80 0.27
N GLU A 62 3.21 26.43 -0.25
CA GLU A 62 1.97 27.19 -0.17
C GLU A 62 1.18 26.91 1.12
N GLY A 63 1.59 25.92 1.91
CA GLY A 63 0.96 25.57 3.18
C GLY A 63 0.54 24.11 3.28
N GLU A 64 -0.21 23.80 4.35
CA GLU A 64 -0.73 22.45 4.58
C GLU A 64 -1.82 22.08 3.58
N GLN A 65 -1.72 20.88 3.04
CA GLN A 65 -2.66 20.29 2.11
C GLN A 65 -3.16 18.93 2.65
N VAL A 66 -4.34 18.54 2.23
CA VAL A 66 -4.96 17.25 2.55
C VAL A 66 -4.78 16.30 1.36
N ASP A 67 -4.40 15.07 1.63
CA ASP A 67 -4.36 14.03 0.61
C ASP A 67 -5.79 13.54 0.32
N ASP A 68 -6.33 13.96 -0.80
CA ASP A 68 -7.67 13.61 -1.28
C ASP A 68 -7.66 12.54 -2.38
N LEU A 69 -6.59 11.74 -2.47
CA LEU A 69 -6.40 10.71 -3.50
C LEU A 69 -6.45 11.30 -4.92
N TRP A 70 -5.84 12.46 -5.11
CA TRP A 70 -5.76 13.18 -6.37
C TRP A 70 -7.12 13.69 -6.92
N ALA A 71 -8.15 13.80 -6.05
CA ALA A 71 -9.48 14.26 -6.49
C ALA A 71 -9.47 15.71 -6.98
N THR A 72 -8.60 16.58 -6.43
CA THR A 72 -8.57 18.02 -6.73
C THR A 72 -7.25 18.50 -7.33
N SER A 73 -6.24 17.64 -7.45
CA SER A 73 -4.90 17.99 -7.94
C SER A 73 -4.38 17.01 -9.00
N ASP A 74 -3.50 17.50 -9.87
CA ASP A 74 -2.88 16.67 -10.90
C ASP A 74 -1.55 16.07 -10.40
N PRO A 75 -1.40 14.72 -10.38
CA PRO A 75 -0.15 14.08 -9.98
C PRO A 75 1.06 14.56 -10.79
N HIS A 76 0.90 14.76 -12.10
CA HIS A 76 1.98 15.22 -12.95
C HIS A 76 2.47 16.62 -12.55
N GLU A 77 1.56 17.55 -12.29
CA GLU A 77 1.91 18.91 -11.84
C GLU A 77 2.67 18.87 -10.51
N PHE A 78 2.22 18.04 -9.56
CA PHE A 78 2.86 17.87 -8.27
C PHE A 78 4.30 17.37 -8.40
N TYR A 79 4.51 16.26 -9.14
CA TYR A 79 5.85 15.69 -9.31
C TYR A 79 6.77 16.54 -10.18
N GLU A 80 6.23 17.27 -11.16
CA GLU A 80 6.99 18.26 -11.93
C GLU A 80 7.44 19.44 -11.07
N ALA A 81 6.62 19.90 -10.13
CA ALA A 81 7.02 20.93 -9.18
C ALA A 81 8.20 20.47 -8.31
N MET A 82 8.19 19.20 -7.86
CA MET A 82 9.33 18.60 -7.14
C MET A 82 10.59 18.51 -8.02
N ARG A 83 10.47 18.10 -9.30
CA ARG A 83 11.62 18.05 -10.24
C ARG A 83 12.23 19.42 -10.49
N LYS A 84 11.39 20.44 -10.64
CA LYS A 84 11.84 21.83 -10.87
C LYS A 84 12.52 22.45 -9.64
N ASN A 85 12.15 21.99 -8.45
CA ASN A 85 12.62 22.55 -7.19
C ASN A 85 13.20 21.44 -6.26
N PRO A 86 14.28 20.76 -6.64
CA PRO A 86 14.79 19.59 -5.93
C PRO A 86 15.33 19.90 -4.52
N THR A 87 15.52 21.18 -4.18
CA THR A 87 15.94 21.63 -2.84
C THR A 87 14.76 21.92 -1.92
N VAL A 88 13.54 21.96 -2.46
CA VAL A 88 12.31 22.11 -1.66
C VAL A 88 11.87 20.74 -1.19
N HIS A 89 11.84 20.55 0.12
CA HIS A 89 11.38 19.31 0.72
C HIS A 89 9.94 19.44 1.17
N TYR A 90 9.11 18.57 0.65
CA TYR A 90 7.75 18.38 1.14
C TYR A 90 7.81 17.52 2.40
N THR A 91 7.01 17.82 3.41
CA THR A 91 6.97 17.07 4.65
C THR A 91 5.55 16.55 4.92
N THR A 92 5.43 15.49 5.70
CA THR A 92 4.13 14.89 6.02
C THR A 92 3.95 14.84 7.53
N SER A 93 2.69 14.87 7.97
CA SER A 93 2.33 14.74 9.37
C SER A 93 1.59 13.44 9.62
N ALA A 94 1.93 12.76 10.72
CA ALA A 94 1.17 11.62 11.19
C ALA A 94 -0.25 12.07 11.58
N VAL A 95 -1.25 11.25 11.31
CA VAL A 95 -2.62 11.49 11.75
C VAL A 95 -2.68 11.45 13.27
N THR A 96 -3.32 12.44 13.89
CA THR A 96 -3.40 12.54 15.35
C THR A 96 -4.41 11.55 15.95
N PRO A 97 -4.26 11.16 17.23
CA PRO A 97 -5.23 10.30 17.90
C PRO A 97 -6.65 10.88 17.88
N GLY A 98 -6.80 12.21 17.93
CA GLY A 98 -8.11 12.88 17.88
C GLY A 98 -8.83 12.65 16.56
N ARG A 99 -8.14 12.73 15.41
CA ARG A 99 -8.75 12.47 14.10
C ARG A 99 -9.16 11.00 13.93
N TYR A 100 -8.37 10.06 14.46
CA TYR A 100 -8.76 8.65 14.50
C TYR A 100 -9.96 8.44 15.40
N TYR A 101 -9.95 9.08 16.59
CA TYR A 101 -11.07 8.99 17.53
C TYR A 101 -12.39 9.44 16.89
N GLU A 102 -12.41 10.56 16.20
CA GLU A 102 -13.61 11.07 15.51
C GLU A 102 -14.15 10.06 14.46
N ALA A 103 -13.28 9.43 13.67
CA ALA A 103 -13.70 8.42 12.71
C ALA A 103 -14.21 7.15 13.38
N PHE A 104 -13.53 6.68 14.41
CA PHE A 104 -13.90 5.48 15.16
C PHE A 104 -15.15 5.69 16.01
N GLU A 105 -15.38 6.91 16.53
CA GLU A 105 -16.59 7.25 17.25
C GLU A 105 -17.83 7.23 16.34
N ARG A 106 -17.73 7.76 15.10
CA ARG A 106 -18.81 7.59 14.12
C ARG A 106 -19.15 6.13 13.88
N ALA A 107 -18.13 5.28 13.74
CA ALA A 107 -18.32 3.85 13.57
C ALA A 107 -18.97 3.19 14.80
N ALA A 108 -18.56 3.59 16.02
CA ALA A 108 -19.12 3.07 17.27
C ALA A 108 -20.59 3.47 17.45
N LEU A 109 -20.97 4.69 17.05
CA LEU A 109 -22.35 5.16 17.09
C LEU A 109 -23.25 4.39 16.10
N ASP A 110 -22.73 3.99 14.94
CA ASP A 110 -23.44 3.12 14.00
C ASP A 110 -23.54 1.66 14.48
N GLY A 111 -22.63 1.25 15.38
CA GLY A 111 -22.64 -0.09 16.00
C GLY A 111 -22.17 -1.22 15.07
N MET A 112 -21.69 -0.93 13.87
CA MET A 112 -21.18 -1.97 12.97
C MET A 112 -19.74 -2.32 13.32
N PRO A 113 -19.40 -3.60 13.57
CA PRO A 113 -18.02 -4.04 13.80
C PRO A 113 -17.06 -3.46 12.74
N THR A 114 -15.93 -2.93 13.18
CA THR A 114 -15.08 -2.11 12.32
C THR A 114 -13.64 -2.60 12.31
N VAL A 115 -13.02 -2.63 11.14
CA VAL A 115 -11.58 -2.84 10.97
C VAL A 115 -10.97 -1.60 10.32
N TYR A 116 -10.00 -0.99 11.00
CA TYR A 116 -9.13 0.02 10.40
C TYR A 116 -7.89 -0.66 9.82
N ILE A 117 -7.58 -0.35 8.56
CA ILE A 117 -6.44 -0.87 7.80
C ILE A 117 -5.48 0.28 7.60
N GLY A 118 -4.38 0.27 8.32
CA GLY A 118 -3.47 1.43 8.40
C GLY A 118 -2.08 1.18 7.84
N LEU A 119 -1.44 2.29 7.49
CA LEU A 119 -0.04 2.36 7.08
C LEU A 119 0.88 1.65 8.07
N SER A 120 1.92 1.02 7.55
CA SER A 120 2.96 0.36 8.33
C SER A 120 3.50 1.19 9.48
N GLY A 121 3.53 0.60 10.66
CA GLY A 121 4.23 1.15 11.84
C GLY A 121 5.75 1.24 11.68
N GLY A 122 6.32 0.56 10.69
CA GLY A 122 7.73 0.70 10.32
C GLY A 122 8.04 2.00 9.55
N LEU A 123 7.02 2.72 9.09
CA LEU A 123 7.14 3.95 8.29
C LEU A 123 6.57 5.18 8.98
N SER A 124 5.53 5.01 9.79
CA SER A 124 4.81 6.11 10.43
C SER A 124 4.32 5.73 11.82
N SER A 125 4.30 6.71 12.74
CA SER A 125 3.66 6.57 14.05
C SER A 125 2.13 6.68 14.01
N SER A 126 1.51 6.85 12.85
CA SER A 126 0.06 6.98 12.71
C SER A 126 -0.68 5.75 13.22
N ILE A 127 -0.12 4.55 13.07
CA ILE A 127 -0.73 3.33 13.62
C ILE A 127 -0.79 3.35 15.15
N ASP A 128 0.19 3.95 15.82
CA ASP A 128 0.18 4.07 17.29
C ASP A 128 -0.86 5.11 17.74
N SER A 129 -1.04 6.19 16.97
CA SER A 129 -2.13 7.15 17.16
C SER A 129 -3.51 6.47 17.02
N ALA A 130 -3.67 5.59 16.02
CA ALA A 130 -4.89 4.83 15.81
C ALA A 130 -5.15 3.86 16.99
N ARG A 131 -4.11 3.19 17.52
CA ARG A 131 -4.22 2.34 18.71
C ARG A 131 -4.61 3.12 19.94
N GLN A 132 -4.06 4.33 20.14
CA GLN A 132 -4.50 5.22 21.24
C GLN A 132 -5.98 5.57 21.12
N ALA A 133 -6.43 5.94 19.92
CA ALA A 133 -7.85 6.21 19.68
C ALA A 133 -8.72 4.96 19.91
N GLN A 134 -8.25 3.76 19.54
CA GLN A 134 -8.94 2.49 19.81
C GLN A 134 -9.17 2.28 21.31
N GLU A 135 -8.17 2.53 22.16
CA GLU A 135 -8.34 2.40 23.63
C GLU A 135 -9.33 3.45 24.16
N MET A 136 -9.31 4.69 23.68
CA MET A 136 -10.30 5.70 24.05
C MET A 136 -11.73 5.29 23.66
N ILE A 137 -11.91 4.71 22.48
CA ILE A 137 -13.19 4.16 22.00
C ILE A 137 -13.65 3.01 22.89
N LYS A 138 -12.74 2.10 23.24
CA LYS A 138 -13.03 0.95 24.10
C LYS A 138 -13.50 1.35 25.51
N GLU A 139 -12.92 2.41 26.07
CA GLU A 139 -13.36 3.00 27.33
C GLU A 139 -14.76 3.63 27.23
N ARG A 140 -15.02 4.35 26.12
CA ARG A 140 -16.26 5.10 25.92
C ARG A 140 -17.43 4.26 25.45
N TYR A 141 -17.16 3.23 24.63
CA TYR A 141 -18.14 2.34 24.01
C TYR A 141 -17.80 0.87 24.31
N PRO A 142 -17.95 0.41 25.57
CA PRO A 142 -17.63 -0.96 25.96
C PRO A 142 -18.44 -1.96 25.11
N GLY A 143 -17.76 -2.92 24.51
CA GLY A 143 -18.40 -3.93 23.65
C GLY A 143 -18.48 -3.57 22.17
N PHE A 144 -18.06 -2.37 21.75
CA PHE A 144 -17.89 -2.08 20.34
C PHE A 144 -16.65 -2.80 19.78
N GLU A 145 -16.84 -3.54 18.70
CA GLU A 145 -15.77 -4.29 18.04
C GLU A 145 -15.00 -3.39 17.07
N LEU A 146 -13.81 -2.96 17.47
CA LEU A 146 -12.90 -2.17 16.67
C LEU A 146 -11.52 -2.83 16.64
N TYR A 147 -11.00 -3.11 15.45
CA TYR A 147 -9.68 -3.70 15.23
C TYR A 147 -8.81 -2.74 14.44
N VAL A 148 -7.59 -2.50 14.92
CA VAL A 148 -6.58 -1.64 14.26
C VAL A 148 -5.49 -2.53 13.68
N LEU A 149 -5.49 -2.66 12.36
CA LEU A 149 -4.53 -3.47 11.61
C LEU A 149 -3.35 -2.63 11.12
N ASP A 150 -2.16 -2.99 11.52
CA ASP A 150 -0.91 -2.57 10.91
C ASP A 150 -0.62 -3.47 9.71
N THR A 151 -0.67 -2.92 8.52
CA THR A 151 -0.46 -3.70 7.28
C THR A 151 0.97 -4.20 7.10
N THR A 152 1.95 -3.56 7.77
CA THR A 152 3.39 -3.75 7.50
C THR A 152 3.78 -3.54 6.01
N CYS A 153 2.96 -2.74 5.33
CA CYS A 153 3.11 -2.32 3.94
C CYS A 153 2.73 -0.84 3.81
N ASP A 154 2.92 -0.29 2.62
CA ASP A 154 2.38 1.00 2.19
C ASP A 154 1.90 0.92 0.74
N SER A 155 1.43 2.04 0.21
CA SER A 155 1.07 2.17 -1.20
C SER A 155 0.09 1.08 -1.65
N ALA A 156 0.12 0.70 -2.91
CA ALA A 156 -0.76 -0.32 -3.46
C ALA A 156 -0.62 -1.72 -2.84
N ALA A 157 0.43 -2.02 -2.08
CA ALA A 157 0.49 -3.25 -1.29
C ALA A 157 -0.58 -3.23 -0.18
N GLY A 158 -0.82 -2.07 0.45
CA GLY A 158 -1.94 -1.86 1.38
C GLY A 158 -3.30 -1.94 0.68
N GLU A 159 -3.42 -1.37 -0.55
CA GLU A 159 -4.63 -1.48 -1.36
C GLU A 159 -4.99 -2.93 -1.68
N LEU A 160 -4.03 -3.75 -2.13
CA LEU A 160 -4.27 -5.17 -2.42
C LEU A 160 -4.75 -5.94 -1.18
N LEU A 161 -4.18 -5.66 -0.01
CA LEU A 161 -4.64 -6.28 1.25
C LEU A 161 -6.07 -5.83 1.59
N ALA A 162 -6.39 -4.55 1.45
CA ALA A 162 -7.73 -4.02 1.72
C ALA A 162 -8.78 -4.61 0.78
N ILE A 163 -8.48 -4.73 -0.51
CA ILE A 163 -9.35 -5.37 -1.50
C ILE A 163 -9.70 -6.79 -1.07
N GLU A 164 -8.70 -7.59 -0.71
CA GLU A 164 -8.92 -8.97 -0.33
C GLU A 164 -9.64 -9.08 1.02
N MET A 165 -9.38 -8.19 1.99
CA MET A 165 -10.12 -8.14 3.25
C MET A 165 -11.62 -7.87 3.01
N VAL A 166 -11.95 -6.94 2.10
CA VAL A 166 -13.34 -6.67 1.73
C VAL A 166 -13.98 -7.89 1.06
N HIS A 167 -13.24 -8.60 0.21
CA HIS A 167 -13.68 -9.86 -0.38
C HIS A 167 -13.94 -10.93 0.69
N GLN A 168 -13.03 -11.15 1.62
CA GLN A 168 -13.20 -12.13 2.71
C GLN A 168 -14.39 -11.79 3.62
N ALA A 169 -14.65 -10.49 3.87
CA ALA A 169 -15.86 -10.05 4.57
C ALA A 169 -17.12 -10.42 3.79
N SER A 170 -17.11 -10.31 2.46
CA SER A 170 -18.25 -10.69 1.61
C SER A 170 -18.50 -12.20 1.64
N LEU A 171 -17.49 -13.00 1.94
CA LEU A 171 -17.57 -14.45 2.14
C LEU A 171 -18.00 -14.83 3.57
N GLY A 172 -18.20 -13.85 4.45
CA GLY A 172 -18.79 -14.03 5.78
C GLY A 172 -17.81 -14.04 6.96
N LEU A 173 -16.54 -13.67 6.77
CA LEU A 173 -15.65 -13.49 7.91
C LEU A 173 -16.15 -12.33 8.80
N SER A 174 -16.14 -12.53 10.13
CA SER A 174 -16.40 -11.49 11.11
C SER A 174 -15.24 -10.49 11.19
N ALA A 175 -15.42 -9.35 11.86
CA ALA A 175 -14.35 -8.38 12.06
C ALA A 175 -13.14 -8.97 12.79
N GLU A 176 -13.38 -9.79 13.82
CA GLU A 176 -12.33 -10.54 14.54
C GLU A 176 -11.59 -11.51 13.60
N GLY A 177 -12.37 -12.31 12.83
CA GLY A 177 -11.82 -13.27 11.89
C GLY A 177 -10.99 -12.59 10.79
N LEU A 178 -11.45 -11.45 10.27
CA LEU A 178 -10.73 -10.63 9.30
C LEU A 178 -9.43 -10.08 9.85
N TYR A 179 -9.46 -9.57 11.08
CA TYR A 179 -8.24 -9.09 11.74
C TYR A 179 -7.23 -10.21 11.94
N ALA A 180 -7.67 -11.37 12.43
CA ALA A 180 -6.80 -12.53 12.61
C ALA A 180 -6.22 -13.02 11.28
N TRP A 181 -7.05 -13.13 10.23
CA TRP A 181 -6.63 -13.48 8.89
C TRP A 181 -5.60 -12.47 8.34
N ALA A 182 -5.88 -11.17 8.43
CA ALA A 182 -5.02 -10.13 7.91
C ALA A 182 -3.67 -10.03 8.64
N CYS A 183 -3.62 -10.34 9.93
CA CYS A 183 -2.36 -10.44 10.68
C CYS A 183 -1.38 -11.47 10.12
N ASP A 184 -1.88 -12.48 9.42
CA ASP A 184 -1.05 -13.44 8.70
C ASP A 184 -0.94 -13.08 7.21
N ALA A 185 -2.02 -12.74 6.54
CA ALA A 185 -2.11 -12.46 5.12
C ALA A 185 -1.19 -11.31 4.66
N ARG A 186 -1.01 -10.28 5.48
CA ARG A 186 -0.10 -9.16 5.18
C ARG A 186 1.35 -9.57 4.86
N TYR A 187 1.78 -10.75 5.28
CA TYR A 187 3.11 -11.26 4.96
C TYR A 187 3.18 -11.97 3.61
N PHE A 188 2.06 -12.15 2.94
CA PHE A 188 1.98 -12.68 1.59
C PHE A 188 1.85 -11.56 0.54
N VAL A 189 1.66 -10.31 0.97
CA VAL A 189 1.68 -9.16 0.06
C VAL A 189 3.11 -8.66 -0.08
N HIS A 190 3.55 -8.51 -1.32
CA HIS A 190 4.87 -8.03 -1.69
C HIS A 190 4.77 -6.66 -2.37
N GLY A 191 5.76 -5.80 -2.14
CA GLY A 191 5.99 -4.57 -2.90
C GLY A 191 7.48 -4.46 -3.20
N TYR A 192 7.83 -4.39 -4.47
CA TYR A 192 9.20 -4.15 -4.94
C TYR A 192 9.23 -2.89 -5.77
N PHE A 193 10.16 -1.99 -5.47
CA PHE A 193 10.20 -0.70 -6.11
C PHE A 193 11.62 -0.17 -6.29
N THR A 194 11.75 0.79 -7.19
CA THR A 194 12.99 1.52 -7.44
C THR A 194 12.75 3.02 -7.52
N LEU A 195 13.75 3.79 -7.18
CA LEU A 195 13.73 5.25 -7.14
C LEU A 195 14.74 5.81 -8.12
N ASP A 196 14.62 7.10 -8.43
CA ASP A 196 15.66 7.82 -9.14
C ASP A 196 16.86 8.15 -8.26
N SER A 197 16.63 8.50 -6.99
CA SER A 197 17.68 8.73 -5.99
C SER A 197 17.18 8.46 -4.57
N PHE A 198 18.10 8.43 -3.59
CA PHE A 198 17.76 8.34 -2.18
C PHE A 198 17.44 9.70 -1.52
N ASP A 199 17.56 10.81 -2.23
CA ASP A 199 17.56 12.15 -1.64
C ASP A 199 16.28 12.45 -0.85
N SER A 200 15.12 12.12 -1.43
CA SER A 200 13.82 12.32 -0.76
C SER A 200 13.63 11.40 0.46
N LEU A 201 14.07 10.13 0.38
CA LEU A 201 14.03 9.21 1.53
C LEU A 201 14.96 9.67 2.66
N ALA A 202 16.13 10.21 2.32
CA ALA A 202 17.07 10.75 3.28
C ALA A 202 16.51 12.00 3.97
N ALA A 203 15.96 12.93 3.19
CA ALA A 203 15.31 14.15 3.71
C ALA A 203 14.12 13.82 4.62
N GLY A 204 13.31 12.82 4.23
CA GLY A 204 12.15 12.37 4.99
C GLY A 204 12.48 11.45 6.18
N GLY A 205 13.73 11.02 6.35
CA GLY A 205 14.14 10.11 7.42
C GLY A 205 13.64 8.68 7.30
N ARG A 206 13.19 8.23 6.12
CA ARG A 206 12.72 6.85 5.84
C ARG A 206 13.73 6.04 5.03
N ILE A 207 14.95 6.56 4.89
CA ILE A 207 16.04 5.84 4.21
C ILE A 207 16.41 4.55 4.97
N PRO A 208 16.51 3.40 4.30
CA PRO A 208 16.97 2.17 4.94
C PRO A 208 18.36 2.32 5.52
N PRO A 209 18.65 1.78 6.72
CA PRO A 209 19.98 1.91 7.35
C PRO A 209 21.13 1.44 6.44
N ALA A 210 20.92 0.40 5.65
CA ALA A 210 21.90 -0.11 4.69
C ALA A 210 22.20 0.88 3.54
N ALA A 211 21.29 1.82 3.28
CA ALA A 211 21.41 2.80 2.21
C ALA A 211 21.95 4.17 2.69
N ALA A 212 21.96 4.43 4.00
CA ALA A 212 22.30 5.74 4.57
C ALA A 212 23.69 6.28 4.16
N ASN A 213 24.62 5.39 3.81
CA ASN A 213 25.99 5.74 3.41
C ASN A 213 26.25 5.61 1.89
N VAL A 214 25.22 5.33 1.09
CA VAL A 214 25.40 5.07 -0.35
C VAL A 214 25.73 6.36 -1.11
N GLY A 215 25.27 7.51 -0.64
CA GLY A 215 25.43 8.81 -1.30
C GLY A 215 24.77 8.84 -2.68
N SER A 216 24.63 10.01 -3.25
CA SER A 216 24.14 10.21 -4.63
C SER A 216 25.21 9.81 -5.65
N LYS A 217 25.41 8.51 -5.89
CA LYS A 217 26.27 8.03 -6.98
C LYS A 217 25.49 8.08 -8.27
N LEU A 218 26.09 8.71 -9.27
CA LEU A 218 25.51 8.85 -10.62
C LEU A 218 25.05 7.47 -11.15
N ASP A 219 23.77 7.40 -11.55
CA ASP A 219 23.14 6.27 -12.20
C ASP A 219 23.00 4.97 -11.34
N ILE A 220 23.11 5.07 -10.01
CA ILE A 220 22.78 3.95 -9.12
C ILE A 220 21.31 4.04 -8.73
N LYS A 221 20.54 3.00 -9.06
CA LYS A 221 19.13 2.86 -8.75
C LYS A 221 18.95 1.80 -7.65
N PRO A 222 18.29 2.13 -6.53
CA PRO A 222 18.04 1.15 -5.47
C PRO A 222 16.95 0.16 -5.86
N GLU A 223 17.06 -1.04 -5.33
CA GLU A 223 16.01 -2.05 -5.27
C GLU A 223 15.52 -2.11 -3.82
N LEU A 224 14.27 -1.78 -3.60
CA LEU A 224 13.68 -1.63 -2.27
C LEU A 224 12.47 -2.53 -2.10
N SER A 225 12.20 -2.90 -0.85
CA SER A 225 11.03 -3.64 -0.40
C SER A 225 10.79 -3.36 1.08
N TYR A 226 9.93 -4.15 1.74
CA TYR A 226 9.68 -4.08 3.18
C TYR A 226 10.34 -5.24 3.92
N ASP A 227 10.81 -4.99 5.12
CA ASP A 227 11.13 -6.06 6.07
C ASP A 227 9.84 -6.55 6.80
N LEU A 228 9.98 -7.48 7.73
CA LEU A 228 8.82 -8.02 8.45
C LEU A 228 8.21 -7.06 9.47
N THR A 229 8.87 -5.96 9.78
CA THR A 229 8.33 -4.88 10.61
C THR A 229 7.60 -3.83 9.78
N GLY A 230 7.70 -3.94 8.46
CA GLY A 230 7.15 -2.99 7.51
C GLY A 230 8.01 -1.75 7.29
N ALA A 231 9.27 -1.76 7.77
CA ALA A 231 10.25 -0.73 7.42
C ALA A 231 10.85 -1.00 6.04
N LEU A 232 11.28 0.08 5.35
CA LEU A 232 11.95 -0.08 4.07
C LEU A 232 13.28 -0.83 4.23
N THR A 233 13.52 -1.76 3.31
CA THR A 233 14.77 -2.51 3.25
C THR A 233 15.41 -2.42 1.88
N LEU A 234 16.73 -2.28 1.85
CA LEU A 234 17.51 -2.31 0.63
C LEU A 234 17.75 -3.77 0.21
N ARG A 235 17.25 -4.14 -0.95
CA ARG A 235 17.44 -5.46 -1.56
C ARG A 235 18.72 -5.53 -2.38
N GLY A 236 18.96 -4.48 -3.15
CA GLY A 236 20.09 -4.39 -4.04
C GLY A 236 20.29 -2.97 -4.59
N MET A 237 21.29 -2.84 -5.42
CA MET A 237 21.58 -1.61 -6.16
C MET A 237 21.95 -1.95 -7.59
N CYS A 238 21.26 -1.35 -8.54
CA CYS A 238 21.50 -1.53 -9.96
C CYS A 238 22.16 -0.30 -10.58
N ARG A 239 23.05 -0.52 -11.52
CA ARG A 239 23.52 0.56 -12.38
C ARG A 239 22.60 0.69 -13.58
N GLY A 240 21.89 1.81 -13.65
CA GLY A 240 20.94 2.13 -14.71
C GLY A 240 19.52 1.63 -14.48
N ARG A 241 18.56 2.45 -14.89
CA ARG A 241 17.12 2.25 -14.69
C ARG A 241 16.63 0.90 -15.21
N LYS A 242 17.04 0.52 -16.43
CA LYS A 242 16.60 -0.75 -17.04
C LYS A 242 16.97 -1.99 -16.23
N LYS A 243 18.13 -1.96 -15.52
CA LYS A 243 18.53 -3.08 -14.67
C LYS A 243 17.68 -3.16 -13.41
N ALA A 244 17.35 -2.00 -12.81
CA ALA A 244 16.49 -1.95 -11.65
C ALA A 244 15.07 -2.46 -11.96
N LEU A 245 14.49 -2.05 -13.10
CA LEU A 245 13.20 -2.58 -13.53
C LEU A 245 13.23 -4.10 -13.76
N LYS A 246 14.32 -4.62 -14.35
CA LYS A 246 14.49 -6.09 -14.53
C LYS A 246 14.63 -6.84 -13.21
N ALA A 247 15.21 -6.22 -12.19
CA ALA A 247 15.29 -6.80 -10.86
C ALA A 247 13.91 -6.92 -10.21
N ILE A 248 13.05 -5.91 -10.36
CA ILE A 248 11.64 -5.98 -9.91
C ILE A 248 10.92 -7.17 -10.57
N ILE A 249 11.08 -7.36 -11.88
CA ILE A 249 10.48 -8.52 -12.60
C ILE A 249 11.07 -9.84 -12.11
N GLN A 250 12.36 -9.88 -11.79
CA GLN A 250 12.98 -11.08 -11.23
C GLN A 250 12.43 -11.39 -9.84
N ASP A 251 12.30 -10.37 -8.96
CA ASP A 251 11.66 -10.55 -7.65
C ASP A 251 10.20 -11.00 -7.78
N PHE A 252 9.47 -10.53 -8.78
CA PHE A 252 8.14 -11.01 -9.11
C PHE A 252 8.15 -12.50 -9.45
N ARG A 253 8.97 -12.95 -10.40
CA ARG A 253 9.12 -14.37 -10.78
C ARG A 253 9.43 -15.27 -9.60
N ASP A 254 10.30 -14.80 -8.72
CA ASP A 254 10.79 -15.59 -7.57
C ASP A 254 9.77 -15.69 -6.44
N ASN A 255 8.73 -14.86 -6.44
CA ASN A 255 7.84 -14.74 -5.29
C ASN A 255 6.35 -14.80 -5.62
N TYR A 256 5.93 -14.61 -6.85
CA TYR A 256 4.52 -14.57 -7.23
C TYR A 256 3.77 -15.85 -6.83
N ALA A 257 2.56 -15.71 -6.32
CA ALA A 257 1.74 -16.86 -5.89
C ALA A 257 1.17 -17.69 -7.04
N HIS A 258 1.29 -17.25 -8.29
CA HIS A 258 0.69 -17.87 -9.48
C HIS A 258 -0.83 -18.03 -9.35
N ASP A 259 -1.48 -17.09 -8.71
CA ASP A 259 -2.94 -17.02 -8.60
C ASP A 259 -3.47 -15.77 -9.34
N ALA A 260 -3.90 -15.98 -10.58
CA ALA A 260 -4.42 -14.91 -11.44
C ALA A 260 -5.80 -14.38 -11.01
N SER A 261 -6.44 -15.00 -10.01
CA SER A 261 -7.67 -14.47 -9.42
C SER A 261 -7.43 -13.27 -8.50
N LEU A 262 -6.19 -13.12 -8.01
CA LEU A 262 -5.76 -12.00 -7.19
C LEU A 262 -5.16 -10.89 -8.08
N PRO A 263 -5.56 -9.63 -7.89
CA PRO A 263 -5.03 -8.53 -8.68
C PRO A 263 -3.57 -8.26 -8.34
N LEU A 264 -2.85 -7.69 -9.30
CA LEU A 264 -1.56 -7.04 -9.12
C LEU A 264 -1.77 -5.53 -9.13
N ALA A 265 -0.80 -4.77 -8.61
CA ALA A 265 -0.82 -3.32 -8.71
C ALA A 265 0.53 -2.78 -9.18
N ILE A 266 0.51 -1.78 -10.06
CA ILE A 266 1.68 -1.03 -10.50
C ILE A 266 1.41 0.44 -10.20
N VAL A 267 2.25 1.03 -9.36
CA VAL A 267 2.14 2.43 -8.98
C VAL A 267 3.40 3.20 -9.33
N SER A 268 3.27 4.49 -9.60
CA SER A 268 4.42 5.33 -9.92
C SER A 268 4.29 6.75 -9.39
N THR A 269 5.40 7.47 -9.32
CA THR A 269 5.46 8.91 -9.11
C THR A 269 5.80 9.58 -10.44
N ASP A 270 4.80 9.68 -11.32
CA ASP A 270 4.94 10.26 -12.66
C ASP A 270 6.06 9.58 -13.50
N ALA A 271 6.04 8.23 -13.51
CA ALA A 271 6.98 7.35 -14.23
C ALA A 271 6.26 6.37 -15.15
N GLU A 272 5.29 6.86 -15.93
CA GLU A 272 4.37 6.06 -16.74
C GLU A 272 5.08 5.10 -17.71
N LYS A 273 6.17 5.53 -18.35
CA LYS A 273 6.93 4.68 -19.30
C LYS A 273 7.51 3.43 -18.63
N ASP A 274 7.94 3.57 -17.37
CA ASP A 274 8.47 2.46 -16.60
C ASP A 274 7.35 1.55 -16.10
N ALA A 275 6.25 2.14 -15.67
CA ALA A 275 5.06 1.41 -15.27
C ALA A 275 4.47 0.61 -16.45
N ASP A 276 4.39 1.19 -17.64
CA ASP A 276 4.01 0.50 -18.89
C ASP A 276 4.97 -0.62 -19.25
N TRP A 277 6.27 -0.40 -19.00
CA TRP A 277 7.26 -1.45 -19.24
C TRP A 277 7.08 -2.61 -18.27
N LEU A 278 6.87 -2.35 -16.97
CA LEU A 278 6.61 -3.38 -15.97
C LEU A 278 5.36 -4.18 -16.33
N GLU A 279 4.27 -3.51 -16.69
CA GLU A 279 3.03 -4.19 -17.09
C GLU A 279 3.24 -5.11 -18.29
N ARG A 280 3.90 -4.64 -19.35
CA ARG A 280 4.22 -5.49 -20.49
C ARG A 280 5.10 -6.69 -20.16
N GLU A 281 6.03 -6.56 -19.22
CA GLU A 281 6.86 -7.69 -18.80
C GLU A 281 6.07 -8.68 -17.92
N VAL A 282 5.24 -8.19 -16.99
CA VAL A 282 4.36 -9.03 -16.17
C VAL A 282 3.43 -9.87 -17.05
N ARG A 283 2.81 -9.26 -18.07
CA ARG A 283 1.88 -9.98 -18.97
C ARG A 283 2.55 -11.05 -19.85
N LYS A 284 3.88 -11.13 -19.88
CA LYS A 284 4.64 -12.21 -20.55
C LYS A 284 4.90 -13.41 -19.64
N GLU A 285 4.67 -13.26 -18.34
CA GLU A 285 4.85 -14.36 -17.40
C GLU A 285 3.66 -15.32 -17.50
N GLU A 286 3.93 -16.61 -17.36
CA GLU A 286 2.94 -17.68 -17.49
C GLU A 286 1.77 -17.47 -16.49
N GLY A 287 0.55 -17.44 -17.02
CA GLY A 287 -0.68 -17.24 -16.26
C GLY A 287 -0.96 -15.78 -15.89
N CYS A 288 -0.17 -14.82 -16.40
CA CYS A 288 -0.37 -13.39 -16.14
C CYS A 288 -0.93 -12.61 -17.34
N GLU A 289 -1.26 -13.28 -18.45
CA GLU A 289 -1.69 -12.66 -19.70
C GLU A 289 -2.94 -11.78 -19.48
N ASP A 290 -3.91 -12.28 -18.72
CA ASP A 290 -5.19 -11.63 -18.43
C ASP A 290 -5.38 -11.25 -16.96
N VAL A 291 -4.30 -11.28 -16.15
CA VAL A 291 -4.40 -10.89 -14.74
C VAL A 291 -4.83 -9.43 -14.60
N THR A 292 -5.69 -9.15 -13.63
CA THR A 292 -6.08 -7.77 -13.32
C THR A 292 -4.89 -7.01 -12.78
N ILE A 293 -4.53 -5.89 -13.43
CA ILE A 293 -3.47 -4.99 -12.98
C ILE A 293 -4.10 -3.62 -12.68
N ILE A 294 -4.01 -3.21 -11.42
CA ILE A 294 -4.45 -1.91 -10.96
C ILE A 294 -3.32 -0.91 -11.21
N ARG A 295 -3.63 0.24 -11.82
CA ARG A 295 -2.68 1.32 -12.07
C ARG A 295 -3.08 2.55 -11.27
N SER A 296 -2.16 3.09 -10.48
CA SER A 296 -2.39 4.34 -9.76
C SER A 296 -1.14 5.20 -9.67
N GLN A 297 -1.33 6.45 -9.32
CA GLN A 297 -0.25 7.37 -8.94
C GLN A 297 -0.06 7.31 -7.42
N VAL A 298 1.18 7.31 -6.99
CA VAL A 298 1.52 7.40 -5.57
C VAL A 298 1.03 8.74 -5.02
N SER A 299 0.41 8.71 -3.85
CA SER A 299 -0.15 9.89 -3.18
C SER A 299 0.92 10.94 -2.85
N PRO A 300 0.54 12.21 -2.62
CA PRO A 300 1.47 13.24 -2.18
C PRO A 300 2.19 12.87 -0.88
N ILE A 301 1.56 12.06 -0.03
CA ILE A 301 2.14 11.62 1.24
C ILE A 301 3.38 10.77 1.01
N LEU A 302 3.24 9.66 0.33
CA LEU A 302 4.37 8.79 0.04
C LEU A 302 5.32 9.43 -0.98
N GLY A 303 4.77 10.13 -1.97
CA GLY A 303 5.52 10.85 -2.99
C GLY A 303 6.51 11.87 -2.43
N SER A 304 6.15 12.57 -1.34
CA SER A 304 7.04 13.48 -0.62
C SER A 304 8.30 12.78 -0.08
N HIS A 305 8.22 11.48 0.22
CA HIS A 305 9.33 10.69 0.75
C HIS A 305 10.12 9.95 -0.33
N VAL A 306 9.46 9.46 -1.38
CA VAL A 306 10.14 8.69 -2.43
C VAL A 306 10.62 9.55 -3.61
N GLY A 307 10.03 10.74 -3.76
CA GLY A 307 10.33 11.67 -4.86
C GLY A 307 9.78 11.21 -6.21
N PRO A 308 9.89 12.06 -7.25
CA PRO A 308 9.47 11.72 -8.60
C PRO A 308 10.33 10.63 -9.22
N GLY A 309 9.73 9.81 -10.11
CA GLY A 309 10.43 8.74 -10.82
C GLY A 309 10.46 7.39 -10.08
N MET A 310 9.76 7.25 -8.97
CA MET A 310 9.54 5.94 -8.33
C MET A 310 8.60 5.09 -9.19
N VAL A 311 8.82 3.78 -9.23
CA VAL A 311 7.86 2.79 -9.75
C VAL A 311 7.92 1.52 -8.91
N ALA A 312 6.75 0.97 -8.61
CA ALA A 312 6.59 -0.25 -7.83
C ALA A 312 5.70 -1.27 -8.54
N LEU A 313 5.96 -2.55 -8.25
CA LEU A 313 5.08 -3.68 -8.55
C LEU A 313 4.69 -4.35 -7.23
N CYS A 314 3.38 -4.41 -6.96
CA CYS A 314 2.80 -5.04 -5.78
C CYS A 314 1.97 -6.25 -6.18
N PHE A 315 2.05 -7.33 -5.39
CA PHE A 315 1.38 -8.59 -5.71
C PHE A 315 1.27 -9.52 -4.50
N TRP A 316 0.37 -10.49 -4.60
CA TRP A 316 0.28 -11.61 -3.67
C TRP A 316 1.32 -12.67 -4.03
N GLY A 317 2.05 -13.13 -3.03
CA GLY A 317 3.20 -14.01 -3.25
C GLY A 317 3.46 -14.99 -2.11
N THR A 318 4.65 -15.55 -2.09
CA THR A 318 5.11 -16.48 -1.06
C THR A 318 5.20 -15.80 0.31
N ASP A 319 5.10 -16.56 1.41
CA ASP A 319 5.23 -16.02 2.77
C ASP A 319 6.62 -15.37 2.97
N ARG A 320 6.66 -14.06 3.12
CA ARG A 320 7.92 -13.31 3.36
C ARG A 320 8.68 -13.79 4.60
N ARG A 321 8.00 -14.46 5.53
CA ARG A 321 8.57 -15.03 6.76
C ARG A 321 9.41 -16.30 6.52
N GLU A 322 9.18 -17.02 5.42
CA GLU A 322 9.90 -18.26 5.11
C GLU A 322 11.35 -18.00 4.67
N LYS A 323 11.64 -16.83 4.15
CA LYS A 323 12.99 -16.41 3.75
C LYS A 323 13.87 -15.93 4.91
N LEU A 324 13.37 -16.02 6.14
CA LEU A 324 14.16 -15.67 7.33
C LEU A 324 15.29 -16.68 7.56
N SER A 325 16.44 -16.20 7.98
CA SER A 325 17.52 -17.01 8.50
C SER A 325 17.02 -17.88 9.69
N LEU A 326 17.73 -18.94 10.00
CA LEU A 326 17.39 -19.79 11.17
C LEU A 326 17.36 -18.95 12.47
N THR A 327 18.29 -18.02 12.61
CA THR A 327 18.39 -17.11 13.78
C THR A 327 17.19 -16.16 13.88
N ASP A 328 16.70 -15.63 12.77
CA ASP A 328 15.52 -14.76 12.75
C ASP A 328 14.25 -15.53 13.10
N ARG A 329 14.12 -16.80 12.63
CA ARG A 329 13.01 -17.68 13.00
C ARG A 329 12.99 -17.97 14.51
N ILE A 330 14.17 -18.18 15.12
CA ILE A 330 14.31 -18.38 16.57
C ILE A 330 13.95 -17.10 17.33
N ALA A 331 14.49 -15.95 16.91
CA ALA A 331 14.21 -14.66 17.53
C ALA A 331 12.70 -14.34 17.52
N ARG A 332 12.01 -14.66 16.42
CA ARG A 332 10.56 -14.51 16.30
C ARG A 332 9.75 -15.38 17.27
N LYS A 333 10.15 -16.65 17.42
CA LYS A 333 9.50 -17.55 18.41
C LYS A 333 9.62 -17.00 19.84
N VAL A 334 10.78 -16.47 20.20
CA VAL A 334 11.04 -15.89 21.53
C VAL A 334 10.21 -14.61 21.75
N ARG A 335 10.06 -13.76 20.73
CA ARG A 335 9.22 -12.55 20.81
C ARG A 335 7.73 -12.87 20.95
N LYS A 336 7.21 -13.85 20.18
CA LYS A 336 5.80 -14.31 20.32
C LYS A 336 5.49 -14.89 21.71
N GLY A 337 6.45 -15.55 22.33
CA GLY A 337 6.28 -16.10 23.71
C GLY A 337 6.35 -15.05 24.82
N ARG A 338 6.62 -13.78 24.52
CA ARG A 338 6.72 -12.67 25.48
C ARG A 338 5.56 -11.66 25.41
N GLN A 339 4.58 -11.85 24.53
CA GLN A 339 3.36 -11.05 24.57
C GLN A 339 2.50 -11.55 25.74
N PRO A 340 2.23 -10.72 26.75
CA PRO A 340 1.26 -11.06 27.77
C PRO A 340 -0.12 -11.22 27.16
N SER A 341 -0.80 -12.27 27.55
CA SER A 341 -2.20 -12.57 27.25
C SER A 341 -3.14 -11.44 27.68
#